data_e3db85ba8dad3fdd74b92c9dab1117cd
#
_entry.id   e3db85ba8dad3fdd74b92c9dab1117cd
#
_cell.length_a   1.000
_cell.length_b   1.000
_cell.length_c   1.000
_cell.angle_alpha   90.00
_cell.angle_beta   90.00
_cell.angle_gamma   90.00
#
_symmetry.space_group_name_H-M   'P 1'
#
loop_
_entity.id
_entity.type
_entity.pdbx_description
1 polymer ?
#
loop_
_entity_poly.entity_id
_entity_poly.type
_entity_poly.pdbx_seq_one_letter_code
_entity_poly.pdbx_strand_id
1 'polypeptide(L)'
;MQQQVYHSREIQAWEQRWFAQNNSALGLMKQVAWQSHLKLIEYFSESPKSVKRIAVWCGTGNNAGDGYFIAAYLAEQGYQVDVYAAERGSSIALQQAFEYAKDKIDHLYPNFNIVDQYDVHIDALFGIGLNRELDQDWQQIIQQFNQSTGLKISIDIPSGLHANTGQPLPCAIKADLTLTALGYKIGLFTGQGKEFSGQIQLIS
;
A
#
# COMPACT_ATOMS: atom_id res chain seq x y z
N MET A 1 5.35 25.83 2.51
CA MET A 1 5.68 25.37 1.15
C MET A 1 4.39 24.94 0.47
N GLN A 2 4.18 25.34 -0.78
CA GLN A 2 3.04 24.84 -1.55
C GLN A 2 3.29 23.37 -1.90
N GLN A 3 2.42 22.46 -1.44
CA GLN A 3 2.52 21.05 -1.80
C GLN A 3 2.02 20.89 -3.24
N GLN A 4 2.87 20.35 -4.11
CA GLN A 4 2.49 20.05 -5.49
C GLN A 4 1.71 18.74 -5.53
N VAL A 5 0.60 18.75 -6.27
CA VAL A 5 -0.22 17.57 -6.55
C VAL A 5 -0.11 17.18 -8.01
N TYR A 6 -0.18 15.88 -8.30
CA TYR A 6 0.07 15.34 -9.63
C TYR A 6 -1.07 14.42 -10.08
N HIS A 7 -1.34 14.42 -11.38
CA HIS A 7 -2.10 13.34 -12.01
C HIS A 7 -1.28 12.05 -12.08
N SER A 8 -1.95 10.90 -12.00
CA SER A 8 -1.29 9.58 -12.10
C SER A 8 -0.39 9.45 -13.33
N ARG A 9 -0.81 10.01 -14.48
CA ARG A 9 -0.02 10.02 -15.72
C ARG A 9 1.31 10.76 -15.59
N GLU A 10 1.38 11.80 -14.76
CA GLU A 10 2.62 12.59 -14.57
C GLU A 10 3.63 11.79 -13.74
N ILE A 11 3.14 11.09 -12.71
CA ILE A 11 3.95 10.17 -11.90
C ILE A 11 4.45 9.01 -12.77
N GLN A 12 3.56 8.36 -13.53
CA GLN A 12 3.94 7.28 -14.44
C GLN A 12 4.95 7.74 -15.51
N ALA A 13 4.79 8.95 -16.05
CA ALA A 13 5.74 9.52 -17.00
C ALA A 13 7.12 9.80 -16.33
N TRP A 14 7.14 10.17 -15.06
CA TRP A 14 8.37 10.31 -14.30
C TRP A 14 9.04 8.96 -14.11
N GLU A 15 8.31 7.92 -13.69
CA GLU A 15 8.83 6.55 -13.54
C GLU A 15 9.41 6.03 -14.87
N GLN A 16 8.71 6.22 -15.99
CA GLN A 16 9.21 5.82 -17.30
C GLN A 16 10.52 6.50 -17.66
N ARG A 17 10.65 7.82 -17.41
CA ARG A 17 11.91 8.54 -17.63
C ARG A 17 13.03 8.04 -16.72
N TRP A 18 12.70 7.72 -15.46
CA TRP A 18 13.65 7.16 -14.50
C TRP A 18 14.17 5.80 -14.97
N PHE A 19 13.30 4.92 -15.42
CA PHE A 19 13.69 3.60 -15.95
C PHE A 19 14.43 3.69 -17.26
N ALA A 20 14.10 4.64 -18.13
CA ALA A 20 14.81 4.89 -19.40
C ALA A 20 16.29 5.30 -19.21
N GLN A 21 16.65 5.79 -18.02
CA GLN A 21 18.02 6.09 -17.59
C GLN A 21 18.76 4.89 -17.00
N ASN A 22 18.28 3.67 -17.24
CA ASN A 22 18.78 2.41 -16.69
C ASN A 22 18.69 2.30 -15.15
N ASN A 23 17.81 3.07 -14.51
CA ASN A 23 17.53 2.90 -13.09
C ASN A 23 16.61 1.70 -12.85
N SER A 24 16.79 1.04 -11.73
CA SER A 24 16.10 -0.20 -11.41
C SER A 24 14.70 0.06 -10.84
N ALA A 25 13.67 -0.57 -11.43
CA ALA A 25 12.32 -0.60 -10.86
C ALA A 25 12.30 -1.25 -9.46
N LEU A 26 13.06 -2.32 -9.27
CA LEU A 26 13.26 -2.96 -7.97
C LEU A 26 13.94 -2.01 -6.97
N GLY A 27 14.93 -1.23 -7.43
CA GLY A 27 15.62 -0.26 -6.59
C GLY A 27 14.67 0.83 -6.09
N LEU A 28 13.81 1.36 -6.98
CA LEU A 28 12.79 2.35 -6.60
C LEU A 28 11.79 1.76 -5.61
N MET A 29 11.27 0.56 -5.88
CA MET A 29 10.35 -0.17 -4.99
C MET A 29 10.96 -0.38 -3.60
N LYS A 30 12.21 -0.83 -3.51
CA LYS A 30 12.93 -0.97 -2.23
C LYS A 30 13.06 0.34 -1.49
N GLN A 31 13.36 1.44 -2.19
CA GLN A 31 13.50 2.76 -1.58
C GLN A 31 12.15 3.25 -1.02
N VAL A 32 11.07 3.14 -1.79
CA VAL A 32 9.71 3.49 -1.35
C VAL A 32 9.32 2.67 -0.12
N ALA A 33 9.50 1.36 -0.18
CA ALA A 33 9.18 0.46 0.93
C ALA A 33 10.02 0.75 2.18
N TRP A 34 11.31 1.03 2.01
CA TRP A 34 12.20 1.38 3.12
C TRP A 34 11.77 2.67 3.82
N GLN A 35 11.48 3.73 3.06
CA GLN A 35 11.00 4.99 3.63
C GLN A 35 9.62 4.84 4.27
N SER A 36 8.72 4.05 3.64
CA SER A 36 7.41 3.74 4.22
C SER A 36 7.55 3.03 5.56
N HIS A 37 8.40 2.02 5.65
CA HIS A 37 8.64 1.28 6.88
C HIS A 37 9.19 2.18 8.00
N LEU A 38 10.13 3.11 7.70
CA LEU A 38 10.63 4.07 8.69
C LEU A 38 9.51 4.98 9.21
N LYS A 39 8.64 5.46 8.31
CA LYS A 39 7.46 6.26 8.70
C LYS A 39 6.45 5.47 9.53
N LEU A 40 6.28 4.19 9.23
CA LEU A 40 5.42 3.32 10.03
C LEU A 40 5.96 3.13 11.45
N ILE A 41 7.26 2.88 11.61
CA ILE A 41 7.88 2.75 12.93
C ILE A 41 7.75 4.05 13.73
N GLU A 42 8.02 5.21 13.11
CA GLU A 42 7.82 6.52 13.72
C GLU A 42 6.36 6.66 14.20
N TYR A 43 5.40 6.40 13.32
CA TYR A 43 3.96 6.48 13.62
C TYR A 43 3.53 5.52 14.73
N PHE A 44 4.05 4.29 14.73
CA PHE A 44 3.74 3.30 15.79
C PHE A 44 4.32 3.70 17.14
N SER A 45 5.49 4.34 17.17
CA SER A 45 6.12 4.81 18.41
C SER A 45 5.34 5.95 19.09
N GLU A 46 4.60 6.73 18.32
CA GLU A 46 3.74 7.81 18.80
C GLU A 46 2.34 7.31 19.21
N SER A 47 2.00 6.07 18.87
CA SER A 47 0.69 5.48 19.19
C SER A 47 0.56 5.17 20.69
N PRO A 48 -0.57 5.48 21.31
CA PRO A 48 -0.83 5.12 22.71
C PRO A 48 -0.95 3.60 22.92
N LYS A 49 -1.16 2.83 21.88
CA LYS A 49 -1.23 1.37 21.88
C LYS A 49 0.02 0.76 21.30
N SER A 50 0.56 -0.23 21.99
CA SER A 50 1.68 -1.03 21.46
C SER A 50 1.22 -1.82 20.24
N VAL A 51 1.89 -1.61 19.10
CA VAL A 51 1.71 -2.42 17.89
C VAL A 51 2.57 -3.65 18.00
N LYS A 52 2.00 -4.83 17.74
CA LYS A 52 2.70 -6.13 17.75
C LYS A 52 2.39 -6.95 16.51
N ARG A 53 1.11 -7.04 16.12
CA ARG A 53 0.65 -7.88 15.02
C ARG A 53 0.16 -7.04 13.86
N ILE A 54 0.70 -7.32 12.68
CA ILE A 54 0.46 -6.55 11.46
C ILE A 54 -0.01 -7.51 10.35
N ALA A 55 -1.12 -7.17 9.69
CA ALA A 55 -1.57 -7.82 8.47
C ALA A 55 -1.25 -6.95 7.27
N VAL A 56 -0.53 -7.46 6.28
CA VAL A 56 -0.28 -6.77 5.00
C VAL A 56 -1.09 -7.43 3.90
N TRP A 57 -1.90 -6.65 3.20
CA TRP A 57 -2.80 -7.12 2.14
C TRP A 57 -2.21 -6.78 0.78
N CYS A 58 -1.71 -7.78 0.09
CA CYS A 58 -0.98 -7.63 -1.17
C CYS A 58 -1.85 -8.00 -2.38
N GLY A 59 -1.98 -7.07 -3.32
CA GLY A 59 -2.66 -7.30 -4.59
C GLY A 59 -1.79 -7.96 -5.66
N THR A 60 -2.11 -7.68 -6.93
CA THR A 60 -1.48 -8.32 -8.09
C THR A 60 -0.41 -7.46 -8.77
N GLY A 61 -0.29 -6.17 -8.42
CA GLY A 61 0.56 -5.19 -9.08
C GLY A 61 1.79 -4.78 -8.27
N ASN A 62 2.50 -3.77 -8.76
CA ASN A 62 3.74 -3.26 -8.12
C ASN A 62 3.51 -2.70 -6.71
N ASN A 63 2.32 -2.18 -6.40
CA ASN A 63 1.98 -1.76 -5.04
C ASN A 63 2.09 -2.92 -4.03
N ALA A 64 1.74 -4.14 -4.45
CA ALA A 64 1.97 -5.34 -3.64
C ALA A 64 3.46 -5.61 -3.43
N GLY A 65 4.32 -5.25 -4.38
CA GLY A 65 5.77 -5.34 -4.23
C GLY A 65 6.29 -4.43 -3.11
N ASP A 66 5.78 -3.19 -3.03
CA ASP A 66 6.05 -2.30 -1.89
C ASP A 66 5.56 -2.95 -0.59
N GLY A 67 4.35 -3.53 -0.59
CA GLY A 67 3.77 -4.25 0.55
C GLY A 67 4.63 -5.41 1.03
N TYR A 68 5.16 -6.26 0.13
CA TYR A 68 6.06 -7.35 0.50
C TYR A 68 7.36 -6.86 1.14
N PHE A 69 8.01 -5.82 0.59
CA PHE A 69 9.21 -5.26 1.21
C PHE A 69 8.91 -4.63 2.57
N ILE A 70 7.80 -3.88 2.70
CA ILE A 70 7.37 -3.31 3.98
C ILE A 70 7.15 -4.42 5.01
N ALA A 71 6.44 -5.50 4.63
CA ALA A 71 6.23 -6.66 5.50
C ALA A 71 7.54 -7.25 6.00
N ALA A 72 8.50 -7.47 5.09
CA ALA A 72 9.81 -8.01 5.44
C ALA A 72 10.58 -7.09 6.39
N TYR A 73 10.61 -5.78 6.12
CA TYR A 73 11.32 -4.81 6.97
C TYR A 73 10.70 -4.70 8.36
N LEU A 74 9.37 -4.75 8.46
CA LEU A 74 8.68 -4.74 9.76
C LEU A 74 8.96 -6.03 10.54
N ALA A 75 8.97 -7.19 9.88
CA ALA A 75 9.32 -8.46 10.50
C ALA A 75 10.78 -8.46 11.02
N GLU A 76 11.73 -7.91 10.24
CA GLU A 76 13.12 -7.72 10.66
C GLU A 76 13.27 -6.78 11.87
N GLN A 77 12.29 -5.91 12.13
CA GLN A 77 12.22 -5.05 13.32
C GLN A 77 11.56 -5.73 14.53
N GLY A 78 11.11 -6.98 14.38
CA GLY A 78 10.53 -7.78 15.46
C GLY A 78 9.01 -7.69 15.59
N TYR A 79 8.30 -7.11 14.61
CA TYR A 79 6.85 -7.20 14.53
C TYR A 79 6.43 -8.61 14.04
N GLN A 80 5.29 -9.10 14.52
CA GLN A 80 4.64 -10.29 13.95
C GLN A 80 3.88 -9.87 12.70
N VAL A 81 4.30 -10.34 11.54
CA VAL A 81 3.78 -9.92 10.26
C VAL A 81 3.23 -11.09 9.46
N ASP A 82 1.94 -11.04 9.19
CA ASP A 82 1.24 -11.96 8.30
C ASP A 82 0.90 -11.24 6.99
N VAL A 83 1.07 -11.92 5.87
CA VAL A 83 0.73 -11.39 4.55
C VAL A 83 -0.43 -12.18 3.95
N TYR A 84 -1.46 -11.46 3.52
CA TYR A 84 -2.59 -11.97 2.75
C TYR A 84 -2.46 -11.50 1.32
N ALA A 85 -2.37 -12.42 0.38
CA ALA A 85 -1.98 -12.09 -0.98
C ALA A 85 -2.88 -12.72 -2.04
N ALA A 86 -3.17 -11.94 -3.08
CA ALA A 86 -3.71 -12.45 -4.32
C ALA A 86 -2.62 -13.16 -5.16
N GLU A 87 -3.04 -13.85 -6.21
CA GLU A 87 -2.11 -14.38 -7.21
C GLU A 87 -1.29 -13.23 -7.82
N ARG A 88 0.03 -13.40 -7.84
CA ARG A 88 0.94 -12.35 -8.29
C ARG A 88 0.89 -12.15 -9.79
N GLY A 89 0.94 -10.90 -10.22
CA GLY A 89 1.17 -10.53 -11.61
C GLY A 89 2.61 -10.85 -12.08
N SER A 90 2.88 -10.60 -13.35
CA SER A 90 4.12 -11.00 -14.05
C SER A 90 5.31 -10.04 -13.85
N SER A 91 5.16 -8.95 -13.10
CA SER A 91 6.25 -7.99 -12.87
C SER A 91 7.45 -8.66 -12.19
N ILE A 92 8.63 -8.53 -12.78
CA ILE A 92 9.88 -9.08 -12.23
C ILE A 92 10.17 -8.48 -10.86
N ALA A 93 9.97 -7.17 -10.69
CA ALA A 93 10.20 -6.49 -9.42
C ALA A 93 9.26 -7.03 -8.31
N LEU A 94 7.99 -7.28 -8.64
CA LEU A 94 7.02 -7.89 -7.73
C LEU A 94 7.45 -9.31 -7.31
N GLN A 95 7.89 -10.16 -8.28
CA GLN A 95 8.37 -11.50 -7.97
C GLN A 95 9.59 -11.46 -7.04
N GLN A 96 10.54 -10.55 -7.30
CA GLN A 96 11.72 -10.37 -6.47
C GLN A 96 11.39 -9.84 -5.06
N ALA A 97 10.39 -8.96 -4.94
CA ALA A 97 9.89 -8.49 -3.65
C ALA A 97 9.29 -9.64 -2.83
N PHE A 98 8.47 -10.47 -3.46
CA PHE A 98 7.91 -11.66 -2.83
C PHE A 98 9.00 -12.64 -2.37
N GLU A 99 9.97 -12.98 -3.24
CA GLU A 99 11.07 -13.88 -2.90
C GLU A 99 11.90 -13.34 -1.71
N TYR A 100 12.05 -12.02 -1.62
CA TYR A 100 12.73 -11.39 -0.48
C TYR A 100 11.94 -11.53 0.83
N ALA A 101 10.61 -11.43 0.75
CA ALA A 101 9.75 -11.36 1.94
C ALA A 101 9.36 -12.75 2.51
N LYS A 102 9.18 -13.75 1.65
CA LYS A 102 8.55 -15.04 1.99
C LYS A 102 9.19 -15.79 3.17
N ASP A 103 10.50 -15.63 3.33
CA ASP A 103 11.26 -16.33 4.40
C ASP A 103 11.46 -15.46 5.65
N LYS A 104 10.89 -14.25 5.69
CA LYS A 104 11.06 -13.26 6.77
C LYS A 104 9.79 -12.99 7.56
N ILE A 105 8.64 -13.17 6.93
CA ILE A 105 7.32 -12.97 7.52
C ILE A 105 6.87 -14.23 8.27
N ASP A 106 5.94 -14.08 9.22
CA ASP A 106 5.46 -15.19 10.02
C ASP A 106 4.61 -16.16 9.19
N HIS A 107 3.59 -15.63 8.47
CA HIS A 107 2.74 -16.44 7.60
C HIS A 107 2.42 -15.72 6.30
N LEU A 108 2.27 -16.51 5.23
CA LEU A 108 1.79 -16.09 3.93
C LEU A 108 0.53 -16.85 3.57
N TYR A 109 -0.58 -16.15 3.47
CA TYR A 109 -1.88 -16.71 3.10
C TYR A 109 -2.21 -16.37 1.64
N PRO A 110 -2.48 -17.36 0.77
CA PRO A 110 -2.81 -17.15 -0.64
C PRO A 110 -4.29 -16.78 -0.84
N ASN A 111 -4.89 -16.09 0.11
CA ASN A 111 -6.27 -15.62 0.10
C ASN A 111 -6.46 -14.54 1.18
N PHE A 112 -7.67 -13.98 1.25
CA PHE A 112 -8.03 -12.92 2.18
C PHE A 112 -9.00 -13.37 3.30
N ASN A 113 -9.00 -14.66 3.64
CA ASN A 113 -9.82 -15.20 4.73
C ASN A 113 -9.16 -14.89 6.09
N ILE A 114 -9.32 -13.66 6.56
CA ILE A 114 -8.73 -13.20 7.82
C ILE A 114 -9.64 -13.59 8.97
N VAL A 115 -9.10 -14.37 9.90
CA VAL A 115 -9.79 -14.80 11.13
C VAL A 115 -9.14 -14.25 12.38
N ASP A 116 -7.89 -13.79 12.28
CA ASP A 116 -7.11 -13.26 13.39
C ASP A 116 -7.33 -11.76 13.60
N GLN A 117 -7.03 -11.29 14.81
CA GLN A 117 -7.04 -9.87 15.13
C GLN A 117 -5.63 -9.30 15.00
N TYR A 118 -5.53 -8.15 14.34
CA TYR A 118 -4.31 -7.39 14.12
C TYR A 118 -4.42 -5.99 14.71
N ASP A 119 -3.29 -5.47 15.17
CA ASP A 119 -3.21 -4.07 15.63
C ASP A 119 -3.23 -3.10 14.44
N VAL A 120 -2.65 -3.56 13.31
CA VAL A 120 -2.51 -2.78 12.08
C VAL A 120 -2.85 -3.62 10.85
N HIS A 121 -3.58 -3.04 9.92
CA HIS A 121 -3.79 -3.55 8.56
C HIS A 121 -3.16 -2.60 7.56
N ILE A 122 -2.27 -3.12 6.70
CA ILE A 122 -1.60 -2.36 5.64
C ILE A 122 -2.21 -2.77 4.29
N ASP A 123 -2.79 -1.80 3.61
CA ASP A 123 -3.34 -1.93 2.27
C ASP A 123 -2.25 -1.68 1.22
N ALA A 124 -1.88 -2.74 0.52
CA ALA A 124 -1.02 -2.74 -0.65
C ALA A 124 -1.68 -3.49 -1.82
N LEU A 125 -3.02 -3.39 -1.94
CA LEU A 125 -3.77 -4.10 -2.99
C LEU A 125 -3.60 -3.42 -4.35
N PHE A 126 -3.93 -2.12 -4.44
CA PHE A 126 -3.88 -1.34 -5.68
C PHE A 126 -3.24 0.03 -5.46
N GLY A 127 -2.39 0.47 -6.40
CA GLY A 127 -1.84 1.82 -6.46
C GLY A 127 -2.51 2.65 -7.56
N ILE A 128 -1.82 3.68 -8.06
CA ILE A 128 -2.31 4.65 -9.06
C ILE A 128 -2.72 4.06 -10.42
N GLY A 129 -2.40 2.80 -10.67
CA GLY A 129 -2.75 2.12 -11.93
C GLY A 129 -4.22 1.68 -12.03
N LEU A 130 -4.98 1.74 -10.94
CA LEU A 130 -6.39 1.37 -10.96
C LEU A 130 -7.23 2.45 -11.65
N ASN A 131 -7.83 2.10 -12.80
CA ASN A 131 -8.63 3.01 -13.63
C ASN A 131 -9.96 2.39 -14.10
N ARG A 132 -10.36 1.27 -13.52
CA ARG A 132 -11.59 0.55 -13.81
C ARG A 132 -12.30 0.18 -12.52
N GLU A 133 -13.59 -0.08 -12.61
CA GLU A 133 -14.35 -0.61 -11.48
C GLU A 133 -13.81 -1.97 -11.04
N LEU A 134 -13.82 -2.18 -9.75
CA LEU A 134 -13.47 -3.46 -9.13
C LEU A 134 -14.62 -4.44 -9.31
N ASP A 135 -14.30 -5.70 -9.63
CA ASP A 135 -15.25 -6.79 -9.62
C ASP A 135 -15.73 -7.12 -8.18
N GLN A 136 -16.71 -8.02 -8.09
CA GLN A 136 -17.36 -8.35 -6.82
C GLN A 136 -16.39 -8.94 -5.79
N ASP A 137 -15.41 -9.73 -6.23
CA ASP A 137 -14.45 -10.38 -5.33
C ASP A 137 -13.56 -9.31 -4.67
N TRP A 138 -13.03 -8.37 -5.43
CA TRP A 138 -12.26 -7.26 -4.88
C TRP A 138 -13.10 -6.31 -4.01
N GLN A 139 -14.36 -6.09 -4.36
CA GLN A 139 -15.27 -5.31 -3.51
C GLN A 139 -15.48 -5.98 -2.14
N GLN A 140 -15.62 -7.31 -2.10
CA GLN A 140 -15.72 -8.07 -0.84
C GLN A 140 -14.44 -7.96 -0.01
N ILE A 141 -13.26 -8.06 -0.64
CA ILE A 141 -11.96 -7.89 0.04
C ILE A 141 -11.86 -6.50 0.66
N ILE A 142 -12.20 -5.44 -0.08
CA ILE A 142 -12.21 -4.06 0.43
C ILE A 142 -13.20 -3.90 1.60
N GLN A 143 -14.38 -4.48 1.50
CA GLN A 143 -15.38 -4.45 2.58
C GLN A 143 -14.85 -5.16 3.83
N GLN A 144 -14.22 -6.32 3.69
CA GLN A 144 -13.61 -7.06 4.79
C GLN A 144 -12.49 -6.25 5.43
N PHE A 145 -11.60 -5.63 4.64
CA PHE A 145 -10.57 -4.73 5.15
C PHE A 145 -11.18 -3.57 5.97
N ASN A 146 -12.21 -2.92 5.45
CA ASN A 146 -12.87 -1.81 6.13
C ASN A 146 -13.55 -2.22 7.43
N GLN A 147 -14.05 -3.46 7.53
CA GLN A 147 -14.68 -4.02 8.73
C GLN A 147 -13.65 -4.51 9.77
N SER A 148 -12.38 -4.71 9.39
CA SER A 148 -11.34 -5.14 10.30
C SER A 148 -11.14 -4.12 11.43
N THR A 149 -10.84 -4.62 12.62
CA THR A 149 -10.43 -3.79 13.76
C THR A 149 -8.95 -3.44 13.65
N GLY A 150 -8.51 -2.38 14.33
CA GLY A 150 -7.13 -1.93 14.28
C GLY A 150 -6.92 -0.75 13.34
N LEU A 151 -5.68 -0.27 13.29
CA LEU A 151 -5.26 0.86 12.47
C LEU A 151 -5.18 0.46 11.00
N LYS A 152 -5.72 1.27 10.10
CA LYS A 152 -5.76 1.02 8.66
C LYS A 152 -4.83 1.98 7.92
N ILE A 153 -3.85 1.43 7.23
CA ILE A 153 -2.83 2.22 6.53
C ILE A 153 -2.82 1.82 5.06
N SER A 154 -2.93 2.80 4.15
CA SER A 154 -2.80 2.54 2.71
C SER A 154 -1.45 3.00 2.18
N ILE A 155 -0.86 2.16 1.32
CA ILE A 155 0.37 2.46 0.60
C ILE A 155 0.00 3.06 -0.75
N ASP A 156 0.60 4.20 -1.07
CA ASP A 156 0.44 4.98 -2.28
C ASP A 156 -0.91 5.72 -2.38
N ILE A 157 -2.01 5.01 -2.41
CA ILE A 157 -3.38 5.52 -2.43
C ILE A 157 -4.32 4.45 -1.86
N PRO A 158 -5.40 4.81 -1.15
CA PRO A 158 -6.38 3.82 -0.70
C PRO A 158 -6.90 2.99 -1.87
N SER A 159 -6.80 1.68 -1.76
CA SER A 159 -7.21 0.76 -2.82
C SER A 159 -8.69 0.92 -3.13
N GLY A 160 -9.01 1.00 -4.42
CA GLY A 160 -10.34 1.32 -4.91
C GLY A 160 -10.62 2.81 -5.12
N LEU A 161 -9.75 3.72 -4.66
CA LEU A 161 -9.89 5.15 -4.90
C LEU A 161 -9.21 5.54 -6.23
N HIS A 162 -9.93 6.25 -7.11
CA HIS A 162 -9.37 6.71 -8.38
C HIS A 162 -8.38 7.87 -8.18
N ALA A 163 -7.13 7.67 -8.61
CA ALA A 163 -6.00 8.55 -8.32
C ALA A 163 -6.13 10.00 -8.82
N ASN A 164 -6.99 10.27 -9.80
CA ASN A 164 -7.16 11.61 -10.37
C ASN A 164 -8.47 12.27 -9.94
N THR A 165 -9.53 11.53 -9.66
CA THR A 165 -10.86 12.09 -9.37
C THR A 165 -11.23 12.01 -7.90
N GLY A 166 -10.57 11.12 -7.13
CA GLY A 166 -10.93 10.84 -5.75
C GLY A 166 -12.31 10.19 -5.59
N GLN A 167 -12.79 9.53 -6.66
CA GLN A 167 -14.03 8.76 -6.58
C GLN A 167 -13.74 7.28 -6.33
N PRO A 168 -14.51 6.59 -5.49
CA PRO A 168 -14.39 5.15 -5.30
C PRO A 168 -14.82 4.39 -6.57
N LEU A 169 -14.24 3.21 -6.82
CA LEU A 169 -14.43 2.38 -8.03
C LEU A 169 -14.94 0.95 -7.73
N PRO A 170 -16.18 0.71 -7.35
CA PRO A 170 -17.20 1.59 -6.79
C PRO A 170 -17.07 1.76 -5.27
N CYS A 171 -16.13 1.07 -4.63
CA CYS A 171 -15.78 1.20 -3.21
C CYS A 171 -14.28 1.38 -3.04
N ALA A 172 -13.87 1.90 -1.88
CA ALA A 172 -12.47 2.09 -1.56
C ALA A 172 -12.19 1.78 -0.07
N ILE A 173 -10.93 1.52 0.22
CA ILE A 173 -10.45 1.39 1.60
C ILE A 173 -10.56 2.74 2.30
N LYS A 174 -11.02 2.71 3.57
CA LYS A 174 -11.01 3.84 4.49
C LYS A 174 -9.79 3.74 5.37
N ALA A 175 -8.72 4.42 4.97
CA ALA A 175 -7.48 4.47 5.70
C ALA A 175 -7.52 5.52 6.82
N ASP A 176 -6.82 5.25 7.93
CA ASP A 176 -6.49 6.23 8.96
C ASP A 176 -5.24 7.04 8.56
N LEU A 177 -4.33 6.40 7.82
CA LEU A 177 -3.11 6.98 7.28
C LEU A 177 -2.88 6.51 5.84
N THR A 178 -2.49 7.42 4.95
CA THR A 178 -2.01 7.09 3.61
C THR A 178 -0.56 7.54 3.46
N LEU A 179 0.34 6.59 3.17
CA LEU A 179 1.73 6.84 2.82
C LEU A 179 1.86 6.89 1.30
N THR A 180 1.92 8.10 0.74
CA THR A 180 1.97 8.28 -0.72
C THR A 180 3.39 8.55 -1.20
N ALA A 181 3.84 7.88 -2.28
CA ALA A 181 5.19 7.97 -2.80
C ALA A 181 5.27 8.84 -4.07
N LEU A 182 6.47 9.34 -4.41
CA LEU A 182 6.81 10.07 -5.63
C LEU A 182 6.07 11.40 -5.86
N GLY A 183 5.06 11.70 -5.06
CA GLY A 183 4.27 12.92 -5.14
C GLY A 183 2.84 12.71 -4.68
N TYR A 184 2.19 13.79 -4.26
CA TYR A 184 0.78 13.76 -3.87
C TYR A 184 -0.11 13.55 -5.09
N LYS A 185 -0.97 12.54 -5.06
CA LYS A 185 -1.98 12.29 -6.09
C LYS A 185 -3.14 13.25 -5.90
N ILE A 186 -3.59 13.89 -6.98
CA ILE A 186 -4.68 14.85 -6.92
C ILE A 186 -5.97 14.23 -6.35
N GLY A 187 -6.22 12.94 -6.62
CA GLY A 187 -7.38 12.21 -6.12
C GLY A 187 -7.45 12.06 -4.60
N LEU A 188 -6.33 12.20 -3.88
CA LEU A 188 -6.31 12.20 -2.41
C LEU A 188 -6.99 13.46 -1.83
N PHE A 189 -7.09 14.54 -2.62
CA PHE A 189 -7.57 15.86 -2.19
C PHE A 189 -8.86 16.29 -2.88
N THR A 190 -9.31 15.54 -3.91
CA THR A 190 -10.51 15.85 -4.70
C THR A 190 -11.58 14.78 -4.50
N GLY A 191 -12.80 15.08 -4.96
CA GLY A 191 -13.94 14.16 -4.81
C GLY A 191 -14.16 13.75 -3.36
N GLN A 192 -14.20 12.45 -3.11
CA GLN A 192 -14.29 11.86 -1.78
C GLN A 192 -12.91 11.46 -1.21
N GLY A 193 -11.81 11.83 -1.87
CA GLY A 193 -10.46 11.41 -1.51
C GLY A 193 -10.12 11.60 -0.03
N LYS A 194 -10.49 12.75 0.55
CA LYS A 194 -10.25 13.05 1.97
C LYS A 194 -10.99 12.13 2.94
N GLU A 195 -12.16 11.60 2.55
CA GLU A 195 -12.95 10.68 3.38
C GLU A 195 -12.30 9.29 3.47
N PHE A 196 -11.53 8.91 2.44
CA PHE A 196 -10.89 7.61 2.34
C PHE A 196 -9.42 7.60 2.76
N SER A 197 -8.73 8.75 2.69
CA SER A 197 -7.27 8.80 2.82
C SER A 197 -6.74 8.99 4.24
N GLY A 198 -7.59 9.44 5.18
CA GLY A 198 -7.15 9.78 6.53
C GLY A 198 -6.05 10.85 6.53
N GLN A 199 -5.05 10.69 7.40
CA GLN A 199 -3.84 11.50 7.36
C GLN A 199 -2.99 11.13 6.14
N ILE A 200 -2.51 12.12 5.39
CA ILE A 200 -1.69 11.86 4.19
C ILE A 200 -0.26 12.30 4.47
N GLN A 201 0.69 11.38 4.28
CA GLN A 201 2.13 11.64 4.38
C GLN A 201 2.85 11.29 3.10
N LEU A 202 3.69 12.19 2.60
CA LEU A 202 4.54 11.94 1.44
C LEU A 202 5.81 11.21 1.86
N ILE A 203 6.11 10.13 1.14
CA ILE A 203 7.36 9.39 1.23
C ILE A 203 8.35 10.01 0.23
N SER A 204 9.50 10.45 0.71
CA SER A 204 10.55 11.15 -0.07
C SER A 204 11.91 10.47 0.09
#